data_e30ee7b92bd0638135c0174d2ea5dce0
#
_entry.id   e30ee7b92bd0638135c0174d2ea5dce0
#
_cell.length_a   1.000
_cell.length_b   1.000
_cell.length_c   1.000
_cell.angle_alpha   90.00
_cell.angle_beta   90.00
_cell.angle_gamma   90.00
#
_symmetry.space_group_name_H-M   'P 1'
#
loop_
_entity.id
_entity.type
_entity.pdbx_description
1 polymer ?
#
loop_
_entity_poly.entity_id
_entity_poly.type
_entity_poly.pdbx_seq_one_letter_code
_entity_poly.pdbx_strand_id
1 'polypeptide(L)'
;MSKNILVCVAWPYASGSRHLGHIGGAYLPADIFARYHRLIGNRVVMVSGSDVHGTPITVRADNEGVEPIEIVNKYHKEFLGYWDKLNIQWDNYTTTMTDNHKKVTQEMFLKIKENGLIEKNKSIQAYDPIENKFLPDRYVEGECPKCNYLEARGDQCDSCGVTLDPEELINPKSKLNGNKAEFKETEHYFLKLSALNDQLSEWLNSKKGWRPHVINFSKSFVEEGLQDRAITRDLDWGVDIPNNELGDGKKIYVWFEAVIGYLSATKEWASNMGDPELWKDFWLDENSESYYFVGKDNVPFHAIIWPSMLMAYGDLNLPTNVPANQYILIKGEKASASRGVGKTLNDYLDEWNPDSLRYALGSILPEQNDSEISENEMIRRNNEELVAAWGNLVQRVFSQYINNFDNLDFDFELIDVDKNILDQANTCFEKTGQFIEKVELKSALQTVMSFVNKINAYLNETEPWKVIKKDNKRGTAILYSALTSIDACASMFTPFMPSTSQMVKNAIVRNTQNNWELNEIKKGAELKNIGHLFKKFD
;
A
#
# COMPACT_ATOMS: atom_id res chain seq x y z
N MET A 1 -23.13 -10.95 -5.67
CA MET A 1 -23.14 -10.95 -4.19
C MET A 1 -21.97 -10.07 -3.74
N SER A 2 -22.14 -9.31 -2.68
CA SER A 2 -21.05 -8.53 -2.07
C SER A 2 -20.00 -9.50 -1.52
N LYS A 3 -18.71 -9.21 -1.76
CA LYS A 3 -17.57 -9.99 -1.24
C LYS A 3 -17.01 -9.34 0.02
N ASN A 4 -16.42 -10.14 0.90
CA ASN A 4 -15.57 -9.64 1.98
C ASN A 4 -14.14 -9.50 1.45
N ILE A 5 -13.59 -8.29 1.46
CA ILE A 5 -12.25 -7.98 0.96
C ILE A 5 -11.38 -7.45 2.09
N LEU A 6 -10.33 -8.18 2.43
CA LEU A 6 -9.32 -7.75 3.39
C LEU A 6 -8.13 -7.15 2.65
N VAL A 7 -7.82 -5.91 2.92
CA VAL A 7 -6.68 -5.19 2.35
C VAL A 7 -5.63 -4.99 3.43
N CYS A 8 -4.55 -5.74 3.32
CA CYS A 8 -3.41 -5.71 4.22
C CYS A 8 -2.28 -4.88 3.61
N VAL A 9 -1.76 -3.90 4.35
CA VAL A 9 -0.69 -3.04 3.85
C VAL A 9 0.55 -3.19 4.72
N ALA A 10 1.73 -3.28 4.09
CA ALA A 10 3.00 -3.47 4.78
C ALA A 10 3.18 -2.53 5.98
N TRP A 11 3.61 -3.11 7.11
CA TRP A 11 3.88 -2.39 8.35
C TRP A 11 5.20 -1.65 8.28
N PRO A 12 5.22 -0.31 8.38
CA PRO A 12 6.47 0.44 8.40
C PRO A 12 7.11 0.46 9.77
N TYR A 13 8.42 0.28 9.86
CA TYR A 13 9.14 0.60 11.10
C TYR A 13 8.93 2.05 11.50
N ALA A 14 8.55 2.27 12.76
CA ALA A 14 8.42 3.61 13.35
C ALA A 14 9.79 4.19 13.74
N SER A 15 10.76 4.16 12.81
CA SER A 15 12.16 4.59 13.04
C SER A 15 12.60 5.74 12.14
N GLY A 16 11.76 6.26 11.27
CA GLY A 16 12.09 7.34 10.34
C GLY A 16 10.94 7.77 9.46
N SER A 17 11.02 9.00 8.93
CA SER A 17 10.01 9.58 8.04
C SER A 17 9.80 8.75 6.77
N ARG A 18 8.59 8.84 6.23
CA ARG A 18 8.27 8.18 4.95
C ARG A 18 8.67 9.09 3.77
N HIS A 19 8.80 8.51 2.60
CA HIS A 19 9.09 9.19 1.33
C HIS A 19 8.14 8.67 0.24
N LEU A 20 8.12 9.33 -0.92
CA LEU A 20 7.23 8.99 -2.04
C LEU A 20 7.28 7.52 -2.46
N GLY A 21 8.46 6.89 -2.35
CA GLY A 21 8.62 5.46 -2.64
C GLY A 21 7.80 4.55 -1.75
N HIS A 22 7.62 4.87 -0.47
CA HIS A 22 6.73 4.12 0.41
C HIS A 22 5.27 4.32 0.02
N ILE A 23 4.90 5.58 -0.28
CA ILE A 23 3.51 5.91 -0.62
C ILE A 23 3.08 5.21 -1.90
N GLY A 24 3.84 5.36 -2.99
CA GLY A 24 3.53 4.69 -4.26
C GLY A 24 3.84 3.19 -4.25
N GLY A 25 4.72 2.72 -3.34
CA GLY A 25 5.07 1.31 -3.23
C GLY A 25 3.99 0.44 -2.59
N ALA A 26 3.25 0.94 -1.61
CA ALA A 26 2.29 0.14 -0.86
C ALA A 26 0.98 0.87 -0.50
N TYR A 27 1.06 2.07 0.09
CA TYR A 27 -0.09 2.71 0.74
C TYR A 27 -1.12 3.26 -0.24
N LEU A 28 -0.68 4.01 -1.24
CA LEU A 28 -1.56 4.56 -2.27
C LEU A 28 -2.24 3.47 -3.13
N PRO A 29 -1.53 2.45 -3.63
CA PRO A 29 -2.16 1.35 -4.35
C PRO A 29 -3.25 0.63 -3.56
N ALA A 30 -3.01 0.39 -2.27
CA ALA A 30 -3.97 -0.25 -1.37
C ALA A 30 -5.23 0.60 -1.18
N ASP A 31 -5.08 1.92 -0.95
CA ASP A 31 -6.21 2.83 -0.79
C ASP A 31 -7.04 2.95 -2.06
N ILE A 32 -6.39 3.02 -3.25
CA ILE A 32 -7.09 3.03 -4.53
C ILE A 32 -7.93 1.75 -4.68
N PHE A 33 -7.33 0.59 -4.42
CA PHE A 33 -7.99 -0.71 -4.52
C PHE A 33 -9.16 -0.82 -3.52
N ALA A 34 -8.96 -0.45 -2.27
CA ALA A 34 -9.99 -0.48 -1.22
C ALA A 34 -11.16 0.44 -1.55
N ARG A 35 -10.91 1.67 -2.02
CA ARG A 35 -11.95 2.62 -2.42
C ARG A 35 -12.79 2.09 -3.57
N TYR A 36 -12.17 1.51 -4.59
CA TYR A 36 -12.89 0.90 -5.70
C TYR A 36 -13.82 -0.22 -5.21
N HIS A 37 -13.32 -1.13 -4.39
CA HIS A 37 -14.14 -2.23 -3.88
C HIS A 37 -15.30 -1.75 -3.01
N ARG A 38 -15.13 -0.68 -2.23
CA ARG A 38 -16.24 -0.04 -1.50
C ARG A 38 -17.27 0.57 -2.46
N LEU A 39 -16.82 1.22 -3.55
CA LEU A 39 -17.71 1.82 -4.56
C LEU A 39 -18.57 0.79 -5.30
N ILE A 40 -18.06 -0.41 -5.55
CA ILE A 40 -18.84 -1.50 -6.17
C ILE A 40 -19.66 -2.31 -5.17
N GLY A 41 -19.72 -1.89 -3.89
CA GLY A 41 -20.58 -2.48 -2.86
C GLY A 41 -19.98 -3.69 -2.14
N ASN A 42 -18.68 -3.97 -2.26
CA ASN A 42 -18.01 -4.97 -1.45
C ASN A 42 -17.80 -4.45 -0.01
N ARG A 43 -17.81 -5.37 0.94
CA ARG A 43 -17.43 -5.08 2.32
C ARG A 43 -15.91 -5.15 2.44
N VAL A 44 -15.28 -4.02 2.72
CA VAL A 44 -13.82 -3.89 2.72
C VAL A 44 -13.33 -3.55 4.11
N VAL A 45 -12.27 -4.22 4.54
CA VAL A 45 -11.49 -3.86 5.74
C VAL A 45 -10.03 -3.66 5.32
N MET A 46 -9.53 -2.44 5.48
CA MET A 46 -8.16 -2.07 5.16
C MET A 46 -7.38 -1.82 6.45
N VAL A 47 -6.34 -2.63 6.67
CA VAL A 47 -5.55 -2.61 7.91
C VAL A 47 -4.05 -2.45 7.67
N SER A 48 -3.41 -1.75 8.59
CA SER A 48 -1.95 -1.66 8.75
C SER A 48 -1.64 -1.14 10.15
N GLY A 49 -0.38 -0.79 10.38
CA GLY A 49 0.07 -0.16 11.61
C GLY A 49 1.56 0.11 11.58
N SER A 50 2.07 0.71 12.64
CA SER A 50 3.50 0.92 12.83
C SER A 50 4.13 -0.30 13.48
N ASP A 51 5.14 -0.87 12.81
CA ASP A 51 6.01 -1.88 13.39
C ASP A 51 7.00 -1.20 14.36
N VAL A 52 6.99 -1.65 15.62
CA VAL A 52 7.70 -0.95 16.71
C VAL A 52 8.78 -1.78 17.37
N HIS A 53 8.92 -3.06 17.06
CA HIS A 53 9.88 -3.94 17.73
C HIS A 53 11.14 -4.24 16.90
N GLY A 54 11.27 -3.62 15.73
CA GLY A 54 12.46 -3.81 14.88
C GLY A 54 13.72 -3.12 15.43
N THR A 55 14.88 -3.75 15.25
CA THR A 55 16.19 -3.20 15.60
C THR A 55 16.49 -1.79 15.05
N PRO A 56 15.94 -1.34 13.90
CA PRO A 56 16.12 0.04 13.47
C PRO A 56 15.63 1.09 14.48
N ILE A 57 14.69 0.74 15.35
CA ILE A 57 14.14 1.64 16.37
C ILE A 57 15.12 1.75 17.54
N THR A 58 15.62 0.61 18.06
CA THR A 58 16.58 0.59 19.16
C THR A 58 17.90 1.25 18.75
N VAL A 59 18.42 0.94 17.54
CA VAL A 59 19.62 1.61 17.00
C VAL A 59 19.43 3.13 16.93
N ARG A 60 18.25 3.59 16.52
CA ARG A 60 17.97 5.02 16.46
C ARG A 60 17.84 5.64 17.83
N ALA A 61 17.18 4.98 18.76
CA ALA A 61 17.06 5.41 20.16
C ALA A 61 18.43 5.55 20.81
N ASP A 62 19.31 4.56 20.64
CA ASP A 62 20.69 4.61 21.11
C ASP A 62 21.47 5.80 20.52
N ASN A 63 21.33 6.05 19.20
CA ASN A 63 21.99 7.18 18.53
C ASN A 63 21.47 8.56 18.98
N GLU A 64 20.17 8.67 19.29
CA GLU A 64 19.54 9.92 19.75
C GLU A 64 19.62 10.07 21.29
N GLY A 65 20.04 9.03 22.03
CA GLY A 65 20.12 9.02 23.49
C GLY A 65 18.76 9.10 24.18
N VAL A 66 17.74 8.46 23.61
CA VAL A 66 16.36 8.44 24.10
C VAL A 66 15.84 7.02 24.22
N GLU A 67 14.71 6.84 24.90
CA GLU A 67 14.07 5.53 24.98
C GLU A 67 13.40 5.15 23.65
N PRO A 68 13.39 3.85 23.27
CA PRO A 68 12.76 3.36 22.03
C PRO A 68 11.31 3.84 21.84
N ILE A 69 10.54 3.93 22.94
CA ILE A 69 9.16 4.39 22.90
C ILE A 69 9.01 5.85 22.43
N GLU A 70 9.98 6.70 22.68
CA GLU A 70 9.95 8.10 22.23
C GLU A 70 10.10 8.18 20.71
N ILE A 71 10.98 7.35 20.13
CA ILE A 71 11.14 7.21 18.68
C ILE A 71 9.82 6.72 18.05
N VAL A 72 9.24 5.67 18.63
CA VAL A 72 7.95 5.11 18.18
C VAL A 72 6.85 6.17 18.17
N ASN A 73 6.64 6.86 19.29
CA ASN A 73 5.58 7.86 19.43
C ASN A 73 5.74 9.01 18.42
N LYS A 74 6.97 9.46 18.19
CA LYS A 74 7.30 10.49 17.22
C LYS A 74 6.89 10.09 15.81
N TYR A 75 7.35 8.93 15.33
CA TYR A 75 7.12 8.53 13.94
C TYR A 75 5.72 7.95 13.70
N HIS A 76 5.13 7.27 14.67
CA HIS A 76 3.73 6.85 14.56
C HIS A 76 2.79 8.05 14.38
N LYS A 77 2.97 9.10 15.19
CA LYS A 77 2.21 10.35 15.05
C LYS A 77 2.42 11.03 13.69
N GLU A 78 3.66 11.00 13.20
CA GLU A 78 4.01 11.55 11.89
C GLU A 78 3.29 10.77 10.78
N PHE A 79 3.24 9.43 10.86
CA PHE A 79 2.55 8.60 9.88
C PHE A 79 1.05 8.88 9.84
N LEU A 80 0.39 9.00 10.99
CA LEU A 80 -1.02 9.37 11.06
C LEU A 80 -1.28 10.70 10.34
N GLY A 81 -0.38 11.69 10.50
CA GLY A 81 -0.46 12.96 9.78
C GLY A 81 -0.31 12.81 8.26
N TYR A 82 0.51 11.87 7.78
CA TYR A 82 0.63 11.58 6.35
C TYR A 82 -0.64 10.97 5.77
N TRP A 83 -1.24 10.01 6.50
CA TRP A 83 -2.47 9.35 6.06
C TRP A 83 -3.64 10.32 5.97
N ASP A 84 -3.77 11.21 6.94
CA ASP A 84 -4.80 12.26 6.94
C ASP A 84 -4.59 13.22 5.75
N LYS A 85 -3.40 13.81 5.61
CA LYS A 85 -3.08 14.74 4.51
C LYS A 85 -3.24 14.11 3.13
N LEU A 86 -2.87 12.82 2.94
CA LEU A 86 -3.03 12.09 1.67
C LEU A 86 -4.44 11.54 1.48
N ASN A 87 -5.34 11.69 2.45
CA ASN A 87 -6.67 11.08 2.44
C ASN A 87 -6.62 9.56 2.21
N ILE A 88 -5.69 8.86 2.90
CA ILE A 88 -5.65 7.39 2.95
C ILE A 88 -6.67 6.91 3.98
N GLN A 89 -7.58 6.05 3.57
CA GLN A 89 -8.76 5.65 4.36
C GLN A 89 -8.56 4.28 5.02
N TRP A 90 -8.09 4.27 6.27
CA TRP A 90 -7.94 3.07 7.07
C TRP A 90 -9.24 2.70 7.79
N ASP A 91 -9.52 1.39 7.90
CA ASP A 91 -10.50 0.87 8.86
C ASP A 91 -9.82 0.66 10.23
N ASN A 92 -8.54 0.25 10.22
CA ASN A 92 -7.69 0.29 11.42
C ASN A 92 -6.22 0.52 11.04
N TYR A 93 -5.62 1.56 11.62
CA TYR A 93 -4.18 1.80 11.61
C TYR A 93 -3.67 1.87 13.03
N THR A 94 -2.97 0.82 13.47
CA THR A 94 -2.59 0.60 14.89
C THR A 94 -1.07 0.47 15.07
N THR A 95 -0.61 -0.16 16.13
CA THR A 95 0.80 -0.46 16.38
C THR A 95 0.98 -1.89 16.89
N THR A 96 2.17 -2.47 16.69
CA THR A 96 2.53 -3.76 17.29
C THR A 96 2.78 -3.68 18.81
N MET A 97 2.65 -2.48 19.42
CA MET A 97 2.74 -2.28 20.89
C MET A 97 1.46 -2.65 21.64
N THR A 98 0.31 -2.78 20.98
CA THR A 98 -0.97 -2.99 21.65
C THR A 98 -1.00 -4.34 22.40
N ASP A 99 -1.70 -4.38 23.52
CA ASP A 99 -1.89 -5.64 24.27
C ASP A 99 -2.66 -6.67 23.44
N ASN A 100 -3.57 -6.20 22.56
CA ASN A 100 -4.23 -7.06 21.58
C ASN A 100 -3.21 -7.73 20.64
N HIS A 101 -2.26 -6.98 20.09
CA HIS A 101 -1.25 -7.54 19.21
C HIS A 101 -0.36 -8.56 19.93
N LYS A 102 0.13 -8.22 21.13
CA LYS A 102 0.92 -9.14 21.98
C LYS A 102 0.19 -10.45 22.23
N LYS A 103 -1.10 -10.36 22.62
CA LYS A 103 -1.93 -11.53 22.87
C LYS A 103 -2.11 -12.39 21.62
N VAL A 104 -2.46 -11.80 20.47
CA VAL A 104 -2.65 -12.53 19.22
C VAL A 104 -1.36 -13.19 18.74
N THR A 105 -0.21 -12.51 18.90
CA THR A 105 1.12 -13.06 18.59
C THR A 105 1.44 -14.27 19.45
N GLN A 106 1.20 -14.19 20.76
CA GLN A 106 1.42 -15.30 21.70
C GLN A 106 0.45 -16.47 21.44
N GLU A 107 -0.83 -16.20 21.13
CA GLU A 107 -1.82 -17.22 20.74
C GLU A 107 -1.37 -17.96 19.48
N MET A 108 -0.92 -17.25 18.45
CA MET A 108 -0.42 -17.86 17.21
C MET A 108 0.84 -18.69 17.46
N PHE A 109 1.79 -18.18 18.24
CA PHE A 109 2.99 -18.94 18.63
C PHE A 109 2.61 -20.26 19.33
N LEU A 110 1.74 -20.21 20.33
CA LEU A 110 1.31 -21.39 21.08
C LEU A 110 0.58 -22.40 20.19
N LYS A 111 -0.30 -21.94 19.31
CA LYS A 111 -1.04 -22.82 18.40
C LYS A 111 -0.14 -23.52 17.40
N ILE A 112 0.81 -22.82 16.79
CA ILE A 112 1.78 -23.41 15.86
C ILE A 112 2.72 -24.40 16.61
N LYS A 113 3.08 -24.08 17.85
CA LYS A 113 3.86 -24.99 18.73
C LYS A 113 3.07 -26.25 19.08
N GLU A 114 1.79 -26.12 19.44
CA GLU A 114 0.88 -27.26 19.69
C GLU A 114 0.77 -28.18 18.47
N ASN A 115 0.75 -27.60 17.25
CA ASN A 115 0.74 -28.32 15.99
C ASN A 115 2.11 -28.97 15.63
N GLY A 116 3.13 -28.85 16.49
CA GLY A 116 4.46 -29.48 16.33
C GLY A 116 5.37 -28.80 15.31
N LEU A 117 5.04 -27.57 14.89
CA LEU A 117 5.80 -26.81 13.88
C LEU A 117 6.67 -25.69 14.48
N ILE A 118 6.72 -25.56 15.80
CA ILE A 118 7.73 -24.77 16.52
C ILE A 118 8.45 -25.70 17.50
N GLU A 119 9.78 -25.70 17.44
CA GLU A 119 10.62 -26.48 18.33
C GLU A 119 11.81 -25.66 18.87
N LYS A 120 12.36 -26.09 20.00
CA LYS A 120 13.60 -25.52 20.55
C LYS A 120 14.82 -26.10 19.83
N ASN A 121 15.74 -25.24 19.48
CA ASN A 121 17.04 -25.64 18.92
C ASN A 121 18.12 -24.64 19.34
N LYS A 122 19.36 -25.09 19.28
CA LYS A 122 20.53 -24.27 19.57
C LYS A 122 21.00 -23.61 18.29
N SER A 123 21.41 -22.34 18.41
CA SER A 123 22.05 -21.58 17.36
C SER A 123 23.26 -20.85 17.89
N ILE A 124 24.19 -20.55 17.02
CA ILE A 124 25.33 -19.71 17.34
C ILE A 124 24.94 -18.29 17.04
N GLN A 125 25.16 -17.38 17.95
CA GLN A 125 24.82 -15.95 17.81
C GLN A 125 26.03 -15.07 18.19
N ALA A 126 26.12 -13.91 17.54
CA ALA A 126 27.12 -12.93 17.86
C ALA A 126 26.93 -12.40 19.29
N TYR A 127 28.04 -12.23 20.00
CA TYR A 127 28.06 -11.84 21.40
C TYR A 127 29.12 -10.76 21.62
N ASP A 128 28.76 -9.73 22.36
CA ASP A 128 29.71 -8.71 22.81
C ASP A 128 30.23 -9.05 24.21
N PRO A 129 31.52 -9.41 24.33
CA PRO A 129 32.08 -9.79 25.63
C PRO A 129 32.23 -8.61 26.60
N ILE A 130 32.25 -7.36 26.10
CA ILE A 130 32.38 -6.16 26.93
C ILE A 130 31.04 -5.78 27.52
N GLU A 131 30.02 -5.71 26.66
CA GLU A 131 28.65 -5.41 27.08
C GLU A 131 27.95 -6.61 27.74
N ASN A 132 28.56 -7.80 27.66
CA ASN A 132 28.06 -9.06 28.20
C ASN A 132 26.65 -9.40 27.69
N LYS A 133 26.42 -9.19 26.39
CA LYS A 133 25.12 -9.44 25.76
C LYS A 133 25.24 -10.00 24.32
N PHE A 134 24.22 -10.74 23.89
CA PHE A 134 24.08 -11.11 22.49
C PHE A 134 23.78 -9.90 21.64
N LEU A 135 24.27 -9.90 20.41
CA LEU A 135 24.09 -8.82 19.45
C LEU A 135 23.06 -9.20 18.42
N PRO A 136 21.98 -8.41 18.28
CA PRO A 136 21.10 -8.54 17.11
C PRO A 136 21.87 -8.32 15.81
N ASP A 137 21.42 -8.95 14.73
CA ASP A 137 22.12 -9.00 13.45
C ASP A 137 22.64 -7.61 12.97
N ARG A 138 21.85 -6.54 13.16
CA ARG A 138 22.23 -5.17 12.76
C ARG A 138 23.19 -4.45 13.71
N TYR A 139 23.49 -5.06 14.84
CA TYR A 139 24.53 -4.59 15.75
C TYR A 139 25.88 -5.25 15.47
N VAL A 140 25.96 -6.10 14.43
CA VAL A 140 27.20 -6.69 13.94
C VAL A 140 27.55 -6.07 12.60
N GLU A 141 28.77 -5.60 12.46
CA GLU A 141 29.34 -5.08 11.21
C GLU A 141 30.65 -5.80 10.88
N GLY A 142 30.89 -6.00 9.57
CA GLY A 142 32.12 -6.63 9.12
C GLY A 142 32.26 -6.52 7.59
N GLU A 143 33.28 -7.17 7.05
CA GLU A 143 33.52 -7.22 5.62
C GLU A 143 32.61 -8.27 4.95
N CYS A 144 31.94 -7.89 3.86
CA CYS A 144 31.08 -8.79 3.10
C CYS A 144 31.90 -9.87 2.38
N PRO A 145 31.62 -11.16 2.57
CA PRO A 145 32.35 -12.23 1.91
C PRO A 145 32.16 -12.27 0.39
N LYS A 146 31.11 -11.61 -0.14
CA LYS A 146 30.76 -11.61 -1.56
C LYS A 146 31.36 -10.44 -2.33
N CYS A 147 31.35 -9.22 -1.77
CA CYS A 147 31.79 -8.02 -2.49
C CYS A 147 32.88 -7.22 -1.77
N ASN A 148 33.38 -7.68 -0.64
CA ASN A 148 34.43 -7.06 0.18
C ASN A 148 34.07 -5.66 0.70
N TYR A 149 32.80 -5.32 0.77
CA TYR A 149 32.34 -4.08 1.41
C TYR A 149 32.59 -4.16 2.91
N LEU A 150 33.30 -3.17 3.46
CA LEU A 150 33.86 -3.21 4.83
C LEU A 150 32.84 -2.97 5.95
N GLU A 151 31.66 -2.47 5.62
CA GLU A 151 30.60 -2.10 6.57
C GLU A 151 29.31 -2.89 6.31
N ALA A 152 29.43 -4.15 5.88
CA ALA A 152 28.29 -5.03 5.73
C ALA A 152 27.69 -5.37 7.09
N ARG A 153 26.36 -5.43 7.16
CA ARG A 153 25.66 -5.78 8.40
C ARG A 153 25.42 -7.27 8.50
N GLY A 154 25.16 -7.74 9.70
CA GLY A 154 24.97 -9.16 9.97
C GLY A 154 23.69 -9.76 9.34
N ASP A 155 22.76 -8.95 8.83
CA ASP A 155 21.53 -9.41 8.15
C ASP A 155 21.59 -9.24 6.63
N GLN A 156 22.33 -8.23 6.14
CA GLN A 156 22.40 -7.93 4.71
C GLN A 156 23.57 -7.00 4.39
N CYS A 157 24.18 -7.20 3.24
CA CYS A 157 25.17 -6.25 2.71
C CYS A 157 24.47 -5.06 2.03
N ASP A 158 24.70 -3.85 2.53
CA ASP A 158 24.13 -2.62 1.96
C ASP A 158 24.65 -2.30 0.53
N SER A 159 25.81 -2.87 0.14
CA SER A 159 26.43 -2.65 -1.18
C SER A 159 25.89 -3.60 -2.26
N CYS A 160 25.92 -4.92 -2.02
CA CYS A 160 25.52 -5.92 -3.04
C CYS A 160 24.16 -6.56 -2.78
N GLY A 161 23.50 -6.24 -1.65
CA GLY A 161 22.16 -6.72 -1.33
C GLY A 161 22.07 -8.19 -0.92
N VAL A 162 23.20 -8.90 -0.78
CA VAL A 162 23.19 -10.30 -0.34
C VAL A 162 22.72 -10.39 1.10
N THR A 163 21.85 -11.34 1.40
CA THR A 163 21.48 -11.71 2.77
C THR A 163 22.66 -12.41 3.43
N LEU A 164 22.94 -12.08 4.69
CA LEU A 164 24.07 -12.58 5.47
C LEU A 164 23.59 -13.05 6.83
N ASP A 165 24.32 -14.01 7.40
CA ASP A 165 24.32 -14.27 8.83
C ASP A 165 25.57 -13.65 9.46
N PRO A 166 25.53 -13.18 10.73
CA PRO A 166 26.67 -12.54 11.37
C PRO A 166 27.97 -13.35 11.33
N GLU A 167 27.86 -14.68 11.33
CA GLU A 167 28.99 -15.62 11.24
C GLU A 167 29.70 -15.60 9.88
N GLU A 168 29.00 -15.21 8.83
CA GLU A 168 29.55 -15.15 7.47
C GLU A 168 30.41 -13.91 7.24
N LEU A 169 30.26 -12.88 8.10
CA LEU A 169 31.05 -11.65 8.00
C LEU A 169 32.53 -11.91 8.26
N ILE A 170 33.39 -11.32 7.46
CA ILE A 170 34.83 -11.31 7.68
C ILE A 170 35.13 -10.22 8.75
N ASN A 171 35.85 -10.59 9.80
CA ASN A 171 36.19 -9.71 10.93
C ASN A 171 34.96 -9.02 11.58
N PRO A 172 33.95 -9.78 12.04
CA PRO A 172 32.77 -9.20 12.66
C PRO A 172 33.09 -8.41 13.92
N LYS A 173 32.43 -7.24 14.05
CA LYS A 173 32.62 -6.31 15.18
C LYS A 173 31.25 -5.90 15.73
N SER A 174 31.21 -5.66 17.03
CA SER A 174 30.09 -5.00 17.70
C SER A 174 30.02 -3.53 17.26
N LYS A 175 28.85 -3.11 16.78
CA LYS A 175 28.60 -1.71 16.46
C LYS A 175 28.52 -0.80 17.69
N LEU A 176 28.27 -1.37 18.86
CA LEU A 176 28.16 -0.62 20.12
C LEU A 176 29.48 0.02 20.54
N ASN A 177 30.58 -0.70 20.31
CA ASN A 177 31.89 -0.30 20.83
C ASN A 177 33.07 -0.56 19.87
N GLY A 178 32.80 -1.12 18.67
CA GLY A 178 33.82 -1.41 17.65
C GLY A 178 34.69 -2.63 17.93
N ASN A 179 34.49 -3.34 19.05
CA ASN A 179 35.26 -4.50 19.41
C ASN A 179 34.88 -5.74 18.64
N LYS A 180 35.79 -6.72 18.55
CA LYS A 180 35.52 -7.99 17.87
C LYS A 180 34.37 -8.70 18.55
N ALA A 181 33.35 -9.11 17.74
CA ALA A 181 32.28 -9.96 18.21
C ALA A 181 32.79 -11.40 18.42
N GLU A 182 32.35 -12.03 19.50
CA GLU A 182 32.48 -13.46 19.73
C GLU A 182 31.23 -14.18 19.24
N PHE A 183 31.28 -15.51 19.13
CA PHE A 183 30.13 -16.32 18.80
C PHE A 183 29.87 -17.33 19.91
N LYS A 184 28.64 -17.34 20.43
CA LYS A 184 28.25 -18.22 21.55
C LYS A 184 26.98 -18.96 21.23
N GLU A 185 26.88 -20.18 21.72
CA GLU A 185 25.69 -20.99 21.64
C GLU A 185 24.58 -20.42 22.52
N THR A 186 23.37 -20.28 21.96
CA THR A 186 22.16 -19.88 22.67
C THR A 186 20.97 -20.72 22.17
N GLU A 187 19.93 -20.86 22.97
CA GLU A 187 18.75 -21.65 22.65
C GLU A 187 17.62 -20.75 22.18
N HIS A 188 17.00 -21.09 21.04
CA HIS A 188 15.89 -20.35 20.45
C HIS A 188 14.77 -21.30 20.01
N TYR A 189 13.59 -20.72 19.77
CA TYR A 189 12.52 -21.40 19.06
C TYR A 189 12.67 -21.22 17.56
N PHE A 190 12.44 -22.30 16.82
CA PHE A 190 12.50 -22.35 15.36
C PHE A 190 11.16 -22.74 14.79
N LEU A 191 10.73 -22.02 13.76
CA LEU A 191 9.60 -22.42 12.90
C LEU A 191 10.12 -23.41 11.87
N LYS A 192 9.48 -24.59 11.80
CA LYS A 192 9.81 -25.69 10.87
C LYS A 192 9.30 -25.40 9.47
N LEU A 193 9.90 -24.43 8.79
CA LEU A 193 9.53 -24.09 7.41
C LEU A 193 9.77 -25.27 6.45
N SER A 194 10.83 -26.03 6.69
CA SER A 194 11.17 -27.23 5.88
C SER A 194 10.04 -28.24 5.82
N ALA A 195 9.28 -28.39 6.91
CA ALA A 195 8.13 -29.31 6.96
C ALA A 195 6.93 -28.85 6.12
N LEU A 196 6.89 -27.58 5.71
CA LEU A 196 5.80 -26.97 4.93
C LEU A 196 6.15 -26.80 3.45
N ASN A 197 7.35 -27.20 3.03
CA ASN A 197 7.87 -26.98 1.68
C ASN A 197 6.92 -27.48 0.58
N ASP A 198 6.46 -28.71 0.67
CA ASP A 198 5.59 -29.32 -0.36
C ASP A 198 4.21 -28.64 -0.40
N GLN A 199 3.60 -28.38 0.77
CA GLN A 199 2.31 -27.72 0.87
C GLN A 199 2.36 -26.29 0.31
N LEU A 200 3.42 -25.55 0.62
CA LEU A 200 3.63 -24.20 0.09
C LEU A 200 3.87 -24.21 -1.42
N SER A 201 4.66 -25.17 -1.92
CA SER A 201 4.91 -25.36 -3.35
C SER A 201 3.62 -25.63 -4.12
N GLU A 202 2.77 -26.53 -3.63
CA GLU A 202 1.46 -26.83 -4.22
C GLU A 202 0.57 -25.59 -4.25
N TRP A 203 0.50 -24.86 -3.12
CA TRP A 203 -0.28 -23.63 -3.03
C TRP A 203 0.21 -22.54 -3.99
N LEU A 204 1.52 -22.31 -4.10
CA LEU A 204 2.09 -21.36 -5.06
C LEU A 204 1.82 -21.77 -6.52
N ASN A 205 1.81 -23.07 -6.82
CA ASN A 205 1.48 -23.57 -8.15
C ASN A 205 0.00 -23.36 -8.52
N SER A 206 -0.88 -23.30 -7.55
CA SER A 206 -2.30 -23.01 -7.76
C SER A 206 -2.60 -21.53 -8.08
N LYS A 207 -1.65 -20.61 -7.78
CA LYS A 207 -1.89 -19.16 -7.91
C LYS A 207 -1.93 -18.69 -9.35
N LYS A 208 -2.98 -17.93 -9.67
CA LYS A 208 -3.19 -17.28 -10.97
C LYS A 208 -3.29 -15.78 -10.79
N GLY A 209 -2.81 -15.03 -11.77
CA GLY A 209 -2.92 -13.56 -11.76
C GLY A 209 -1.97 -12.83 -10.81
N TRP A 210 -1.08 -13.55 -10.10
CA TRP A 210 -0.01 -12.91 -9.35
C TRP A 210 1.02 -12.31 -10.30
N ARG A 211 1.66 -11.22 -9.86
CA ARG A 211 2.73 -10.58 -10.65
C ARG A 211 3.87 -11.56 -10.91
N PRO A 212 4.40 -11.62 -12.15
CA PRO A 212 5.44 -12.59 -12.53
C PRO A 212 6.66 -12.60 -11.62
N HIS A 213 7.15 -11.42 -11.20
CA HIS A 213 8.31 -11.32 -10.32
C HIS A 213 8.05 -11.88 -8.92
N VAL A 214 6.81 -11.78 -8.41
CA VAL A 214 6.44 -12.34 -7.09
C VAL A 214 6.39 -13.86 -7.17
N ILE A 215 5.63 -14.40 -8.13
CA ILE A 215 5.42 -15.84 -8.21
C ILE A 215 6.71 -16.59 -8.61
N ASN A 216 7.51 -16.03 -9.52
CA ASN A 216 8.76 -16.66 -9.95
C ASN A 216 9.79 -16.67 -8.81
N PHE A 217 9.96 -15.55 -8.10
CA PHE A 217 10.82 -15.49 -6.92
C PHE A 217 10.40 -16.51 -5.87
N SER A 218 9.10 -16.56 -5.54
CA SER A 218 8.58 -17.44 -4.48
C SER A 218 8.76 -18.92 -4.83
N LYS A 219 8.51 -19.31 -6.09
CA LYS A 219 8.72 -20.69 -6.56
C LYS A 219 10.20 -21.07 -6.52
N SER A 220 11.08 -20.22 -7.04
CA SER A 220 12.52 -20.47 -7.00
C SER A 220 13.03 -20.64 -5.58
N PHE A 221 12.57 -19.79 -4.64
CA PHE A 221 12.97 -19.86 -3.23
C PHE A 221 12.51 -21.18 -2.56
N VAL A 222 11.32 -21.67 -2.88
CA VAL A 222 10.81 -22.94 -2.35
C VAL A 222 11.50 -24.15 -3.00
N GLU A 223 11.83 -24.07 -4.30
CA GLU A 223 12.57 -25.11 -5.04
C GLU A 223 14.00 -25.31 -4.49
N GLU A 224 14.62 -24.27 -3.94
CA GLU A 224 15.92 -24.38 -3.26
C GLU A 224 15.85 -25.11 -1.91
N GLY A 225 14.64 -25.34 -1.39
CA GLY A 225 14.37 -25.98 -0.11
C GLY A 225 14.36 -25.01 1.06
N LEU A 226 13.21 -24.95 1.73
CA LEU A 226 13.04 -24.07 2.89
C LEU A 226 13.88 -24.54 4.08
N GLN A 227 14.56 -23.59 4.72
CA GLN A 227 15.31 -23.83 5.94
C GLN A 227 14.48 -23.37 7.16
N ASP A 228 14.57 -24.12 8.26
CA ASP A 228 13.95 -23.74 9.53
C ASP A 228 14.53 -22.43 10.05
N ARG A 229 13.64 -21.56 10.56
CA ARG A 229 14.05 -20.22 10.96
C ARG A 229 13.81 -19.95 12.44
N ALA A 230 14.83 -19.41 13.10
CA ALA A 230 14.70 -18.93 14.46
C ALA A 230 13.71 -17.77 14.54
N ILE A 231 12.69 -17.93 15.39
CA ILE A 231 11.57 -16.98 15.60
C ILE A 231 11.64 -16.28 16.95
N THR A 232 12.72 -16.47 17.66
CA THR A 232 13.06 -15.73 18.89
C THR A 232 14.48 -15.18 18.79
N ARG A 233 14.76 -14.14 19.54
CA ARG A 233 16.08 -13.49 19.60
C ARG A 233 16.38 -13.06 21.03
N ASP A 234 17.66 -12.92 21.34
CA ASP A 234 18.15 -12.27 22.55
C ASP A 234 17.96 -10.75 22.39
N LEU A 235 16.87 -10.22 22.95
CA LEU A 235 16.43 -8.84 22.84
C LEU A 235 15.75 -8.40 24.12
N ASP A 236 15.90 -7.12 24.48
CA ASP A 236 15.17 -6.50 25.59
C ASP A 236 13.85 -5.86 25.14
N TRP A 237 13.72 -5.55 23.84
CA TRP A 237 12.59 -4.86 23.22
C TRP A 237 11.86 -5.76 22.24
N GLY A 238 10.59 -6.11 22.52
CA GLY A 238 9.79 -7.01 21.70
C GLY A 238 8.66 -7.69 22.48
N VAL A 239 7.91 -8.57 21.83
CA VAL A 239 6.87 -9.38 22.45
C VAL A 239 7.49 -10.53 23.24
N ASP A 240 7.05 -10.70 24.48
CA ASP A 240 7.54 -11.78 25.35
C ASP A 240 7.15 -13.15 24.82
N ILE A 241 8.05 -14.12 25.00
CA ILE A 241 7.77 -15.53 24.70
C ILE A 241 6.74 -16.04 25.73
N PRO A 242 5.67 -16.73 25.29
CA PRO A 242 4.70 -17.28 26.22
C PRO A 242 5.34 -18.19 27.26
N ASN A 243 4.89 -18.07 28.52
CA ASN A 243 5.33 -18.87 29.65
C ASN A 243 6.83 -18.70 30.04
N ASN A 244 7.55 -17.77 29.43
CA ASN A 244 8.97 -17.48 29.69
C ASN A 244 9.88 -18.73 29.71
N GLU A 245 9.62 -19.69 28.82
CA GLU A 245 10.28 -21.01 28.81
C GLU A 245 11.79 -20.95 28.46
N LEU A 246 12.27 -19.84 27.88
CA LEU A 246 13.69 -19.62 27.54
C LEU A 246 14.41 -18.69 28.53
N GLY A 247 13.72 -18.24 29.57
CA GLY A 247 14.24 -17.25 30.52
C GLY A 247 14.13 -15.81 30.05
N ASP A 248 14.60 -14.89 30.90
CA ASP A 248 14.57 -13.46 30.63
C ASP A 248 15.56 -13.06 29.51
N GLY A 249 15.33 -11.91 28.89
CA GLY A 249 16.19 -11.37 27.84
C GLY A 249 15.98 -11.99 26.46
N LYS A 250 14.86 -12.71 26.26
CA LYS A 250 14.50 -13.25 24.96
C LYS A 250 13.09 -12.81 24.55
N LYS A 251 12.94 -12.43 23.28
CA LYS A 251 11.69 -11.96 22.70
C LYS A 251 11.35 -12.73 21.43
N ILE A 252 10.09 -12.69 21.05
CA ILE A 252 9.64 -13.11 19.70
C ILE A 252 10.27 -12.16 18.69
N TYR A 253 10.81 -12.73 17.61
CA TYR A 253 11.49 -11.98 16.57
C TYR A 253 10.52 -11.20 15.69
N VAL A 254 10.86 -9.96 15.39
CA VAL A 254 9.99 -9.02 14.67
C VAL A 254 9.45 -9.57 13.34
N TRP A 255 10.19 -10.37 12.61
CA TRP A 255 9.74 -10.92 11.33
C TRP A 255 8.71 -12.06 11.46
N PHE A 256 8.62 -12.71 12.62
CA PHE A 256 7.52 -13.58 12.94
C PHE A 256 6.30 -12.78 13.42
N GLU A 257 6.54 -11.78 14.25
CA GLU A 257 5.53 -10.96 14.90
C GLU A 257 4.81 -10.01 13.92
N ALA A 258 5.56 -9.26 13.09
CA ALA A 258 5.03 -8.17 12.28
C ALA A 258 3.94 -8.62 11.30
N VAL A 259 4.08 -9.81 10.69
CA VAL A 259 3.07 -10.34 9.76
C VAL A 259 1.79 -10.78 10.47
N ILE A 260 1.84 -11.11 11.77
CA ILE A 260 0.67 -11.39 12.60
C ILE A 260 -0.15 -10.10 12.82
N GLY A 261 0.49 -8.95 12.64
CA GLY A 261 -0.14 -7.63 12.72
C GLY A 261 -1.42 -7.50 11.90
N TYR A 262 -1.50 -8.14 10.75
CA TYR A 262 -2.72 -8.11 9.92
C TYR A 262 -3.91 -8.77 10.61
N LEU A 263 -3.70 -9.93 11.23
CA LEU A 263 -4.73 -10.62 11.99
C LEU A 263 -5.10 -9.84 13.26
N SER A 264 -4.09 -9.35 14.00
CA SER A 264 -4.34 -8.60 15.24
C SER A 264 -5.06 -7.28 14.98
N ALA A 265 -4.69 -6.54 13.91
CA ALA A 265 -5.35 -5.30 13.54
C ALA A 265 -6.81 -5.54 13.08
N THR A 266 -7.09 -6.66 12.41
CA THR A 266 -8.47 -7.02 12.03
C THR A 266 -9.30 -7.40 13.26
N LYS A 267 -8.73 -8.14 14.23
CA LYS A 267 -9.39 -8.43 15.51
C LYS A 267 -9.66 -7.17 16.34
N GLU A 268 -8.70 -6.23 16.37
CA GLU A 268 -8.86 -4.93 17.03
C GLU A 268 -9.96 -4.09 16.36
N TRP A 269 -9.98 -4.03 15.03
CA TRP A 269 -11.07 -3.41 14.27
C TRP A 269 -12.43 -4.01 14.62
N ALA A 270 -12.56 -5.33 14.62
CA ALA A 270 -13.80 -6.01 14.96
C ALA A 270 -14.29 -5.64 16.37
N SER A 271 -13.38 -5.62 17.34
CA SER A 271 -13.68 -5.20 18.72
C SER A 271 -14.14 -3.75 18.78
N ASN A 272 -13.49 -2.85 18.04
CA ASN A 272 -13.85 -1.43 17.96
C ASN A 272 -15.21 -1.19 17.29
N MET A 273 -15.64 -2.11 16.41
CA MET A 273 -16.98 -2.10 15.81
C MET A 273 -18.07 -2.64 16.74
N GLY A 274 -17.70 -3.11 17.93
CA GLY A 274 -18.64 -3.67 18.93
C GLY A 274 -19.00 -5.15 18.73
N ASP A 275 -18.42 -5.82 17.75
CA ASP A 275 -18.56 -7.25 17.49
C ASP A 275 -17.18 -7.91 17.38
N PRO A 276 -16.63 -8.48 18.48
CA PRO A 276 -15.31 -9.09 18.49
C PRO A 276 -15.15 -10.31 17.58
N GLU A 277 -16.23 -10.88 17.07
CA GLU A 277 -16.21 -12.04 16.17
C GLU A 277 -16.18 -11.67 14.69
N LEU A 278 -16.41 -10.41 14.37
CA LEU A 278 -16.54 -9.89 13.00
C LEU A 278 -15.31 -10.14 12.10
N TRP A 279 -14.11 -10.26 12.69
CA TRP A 279 -12.89 -10.61 11.98
C TRP A 279 -12.97 -11.97 11.26
N LYS A 280 -13.80 -12.89 11.74
CA LYS A 280 -13.97 -14.23 11.18
C LYS A 280 -14.52 -14.20 9.76
N ASP A 281 -15.36 -13.22 9.44
CA ASP A 281 -15.91 -13.04 8.10
C ASP A 281 -14.81 -12.80 7.03
N PHE A 282 -13.66 -12.33 7.45
CA PHE A 282 -12.52 -12.03 6.56
C PHE A 282 -11.43 -13.10 6.60
N TRP A 283 -11.31 -13.84 7.71
CA TRP A 283 -10.21 -14.78 7.92
C TRP A 283 -10.61 -16.25 7.87
N LEU A 284 -11.91 -16.57 8.01
CA LEU A 284 -12.42 -17.94 8.04
C LEU A 284 -13.45 -18.24 6.94
N ASP A 285 -14.07 -17.23 6.33
CA ASP A 285 -14.99 -17.43 5.21
C ASP A 285 -14.18 -17.71 3.92
N GLU A 286 -14.38 -18.87 3.31
CA GLU A 286 -13.72 -19.32 2.08
C GLU A 286 -13.93 -18.36 0.90
N ASN A 287 -15.01 -17.58 0.89
CA ASN A 287 -15.33 -16.62 -0.15
C ASN A 287 -14.71 -15.24 0.10
N SER A 288 -14.06 -15.04 1.24
CA SER A 288 -13.31 -13.82 1.52
C SER A 288 -12.01 -13.79 0.74
N GLU A 289 -11.64 -12.62 0.26
CA GLU A 289 -10.39 -12.39 -0.47
C GLU A 289 -9.46 -11.47 0.34
N SER A 290 -8.17 -11.80 0.39
CA SER A 290 -7.16 -11.00 1.08
C SER A 290 -6.02 -10.59 0.15
N TYR A 291 -5.69 -9.29 0.16
CA TYR A 291 -4.68 -8.67 -0.71
C TYR A 291 -3.62 -7.99 0.14
N TYR A 292 -2.34 -8.35 -0.08
CA TYR A 292 -1.20 -7.85 0.72
C TYR A 292 -0.36 -6.89 -0.12
N PHE A 293 -0.58 -5.59 0.04
CA PHE A 293 0.15 -4.54 -0.67
C PHE A 293 1.49 -4.25 0.00
N VAL A 294 2.56 -4.60 -0.68
CA VAL A 294 3.92 -4.56 -0.13
C VAL A 294 4.93 -4.07 -1.17
N GLY A 295 6.12 -3.69 -0.73
CA GLY A 295 7.28 -3.52 -1.61
C GLY A 295 7.96 -4.86 -1.90
N LYS A 296 8.71 -4.98 -2.99
CA LYS A 296 9.39 -6.22 -3.41
C LYS A 296 10.28 -6.85 -2.33
N ASP A 297 10.86 -6.04 -1.45
CA ASP A 297 11.70 -6.53 -0.34
C ASP A 297 10.91 -7.40 0.66
N ASN A 298 9.60 -7.26 0.69
CA ASN A 298 8.70 -7.97 1.60
C ASN A 298 8.09 -9.24 0.99
N VAL A 299 8.40 -9.58 -0.28
CA VAL A 299 7.89 -10.78 -0.94
C VAL A 299 8.21 -12.06 -0.15
N PRO A 300 9.43 -12.29 0.37
CA PRO A 300 9.74 -13.49 1.16
C PRO A 300 8.83 -13.64 2.39
N PHE A 301 8.49 -12.52 3.03
CA PHE A 301 7.65 -12.55 4.23
C PHE A 301 6.18 -12.79 3.94
N HIS A 302 5.65 -12.26 2.82
CA HIS A 302 4.23 -12.31 2.50
C HIS A 302 3.81 -13.43 1.56
N ALA A 303 4.75 -13.94 0.75
CA ALA A 303 4.48 -15.04 -0.18
C ALA A 303 5.06 -16.39 0.27
N ILE A 304 5.90 -16.41 1.33
CA ILE A 304 6.54 -17.62 1.85
C ILE A 304 6.28 -17.76 3.36
N ILE A 305 6.83 -16.88 4.19
CA ILE A 305 6.78 -17.03 5.66
C ILE A 305 5.35 -16.92 6.18
N TRP A 306 4.63 -15.86 5.82
CA TRP A 306 3.26 -15.66 6.29
C TRP A 306 2.29 -16.77 5.86
N PRO A 307 2.23 -17.19 4.59
CA PRO A 307 1.42 -18.34 4.20
C PRO A 307 1.83 -19.63 4.95
N SER A 308 3.11 -19.86 5.17
CA SER A 308 3.59 -21.00 5.95
C SER A 308 3.11 -20.94 7.40
N MET A 309 3.13 -19.77 8.02
CA MET A 309 2.59 -19.57 9.37
C MET A 309 1.08 -19.82 9.43
N LEU A 310 0.32 -19.37 8.42
CA LEU A 310 -1.12 -19.62 8.30
C LEU A 310 -1.42 -21.12 8.12
N MET A 311 -0.63 -21.82 7.28
CA MET A 311 -0.72 -23.27 7.12
C MET A 311 -0.39 -24.01 8.43
N ALA A 312 0.64 -23.54 9.15
CA ALA A 312 1.05 -24.12 10.42
C ALA A 312 0.01 -23.86 11.54
N TYR A 313 -0.69 -22.75 11.48
CA TYR A 313 -1.77 -22.43 12.42
C TYR A 313 -3.01 -23.29 12.16
N GLY A 314 -3.40 -23.45 10.88
CA GLY A 314 -4.55 -24.27 10.46
C GLY A 314 -5.64 -23.45 9.77
N ASP A 315 -6.77 -23.23 10.39
CA ASP A 315 -8.06 -22.84 9.79
C ASP A 315 -8.14 -21.43 9.16
N LEU A 316 -7.05 -20.66 9.09
CA LEU A 316 -7.05 -19.30 8.53
C LEU A 316 -6.89 -19.29 7.01
N ASN A 317 -7.59 -18.38 6.34
CA ASN A 317 -7.49 -18.17 4.89
C ASN A 317 -6.08 -17.75 4.47
N LEU A 318 -5.59 -18.35 3.39
CA LEU A 318 -4.31 -17.99 2.78
C LEU A 318 -4.46 -16.76 1.86
N PRO A 319 -3.39 -16.00 1.62
CA PRO A 319 -3.43 -14.83 0.74
C PRO A 319 -4.03 -15.11 -0.63
N THR A 320 -5.01 -14.30 -1.05
CA THR A 320 -5.54 -14.34 -2.42
C THR A 320 -4.50 -13.78 -3.39
N ASN A 321 -3.88 -12.65 -3.05
CA ASN A 321 -2.84 -12.03 -3.86
C ASN A 321 -1.84 -11.24 -3.00
N VAL A 322 -0.60 -11.17 -3.49
CA VAL A 322 0.47 -10.33 -2.92
C VAL A 322 0.94 -9.35 -4.01
N PRO A 323 0.24 -8.23 -4.21
CA PRO A 323 0.61 -7.24 -5.22
C PRO A 323 1.83 -6.43 -4.78
N ALA A 324 3.02 -7.04 -4.82
CA ALA A 324 4.27 -6.39 -4.48
C ALA A 324 4.73 -5.43 -5.59
N ASN A 325 4.99 -4.19 -5.25
CA ASN A 325 5.54 -3.20 -6.17
C ASN A 325 7.07 -3.22 -6.16
N GLN A 326 7.66 -2.85 -7.30
CA GLN A 326 9.07 -2.56 -7.46
C GLN A 326 9.45 -1.23 -6.79
N TYR A 327 10.65 -0.69 -7.01
CA TYR A 327 11.07 0.57 -6.40
C TYR A 327 10.65 1.79 -7.23
N ILE A 328 10.36 2.88 -6.52
CA ILE A 328 10.36 4.22 -7.10
C ILE A 328 11.75 4.80 -6.87
N LEU A 329 12.43 5.12 -7.96
CA LEU A 329 13.77 5.70 -7.98
C LEU A 329 13.69 7.21 -8.07
N ILE A 330 14.62 7.91 -7.42
CA ILE A 330 14.83 9.36 -7.53
C ILE A 330 16.26 9.56 -8.03
N LYS A 331 16.42 10.15 -9.22
CA LYS A 331 17.73 10.31 -9.88
C LYS A 331 18.51 8.98 -10.01
N GLY A 332 17.80 7.90 -10.35
CA GLY A 332 18.40 6.57 -10.51
C GLY A 332 18.72 5.84 -9.21
N GLU A 333 18.49 6.44 -8.05
CA GLU A 333 18.73 5.82 -6.74
C GLU A 333 17.41 5.51 -6.02
N LYS A 334 17.41 4.46 -5.19
CA LYS A 334 16.28 4.16 -4.29
C LYS A 334 16.07 5.37 -3.36
N ALA A 335 14.86 5.91 -3.34
CA ALA A 335 14.48 6.96 -2.40
C ALA A 335 14.81 6.53 -0.96
N SER A 336 15.50 7.38 -0.21
CA SER A 336 15.96 7.07 1.14
C SER A 336 15.99 8.31 2.01
N ALA A 337 15.12 8.38 3.01
CA ALA A 337 15.10 9.47 3.97
C ALA A 337 16.39 9.50 4.82
N SER A 338 16.97 8.33 5.14
CA SER A 338 18.21 8.24 5.94
C SER A 338 19.47 8.65 5.18
N ARG A 339 19.46 8.58 3.84
CA ARG A 339 20.57 9.01 2.97
C ARG A 339 20.39 10.41 2.38
N GLY A 340 19.28 11.10 2.69
CA GLY A 340 18.98 12.43 2.15
C GLY A 340 18.69 12.45 0.64
N VAL A 341 18.26 11.32 0.07
CA VAL A 341 17.91 11.23 -1.36
C VAL A 341 16.46 11.67 -1.57
N GLY A 342 16.25 12.88 -2.09
CA GLY A 342 14.96 13.49 -2.36
C GLY A 342 14.44 14.39 -1.23
N LYS A 343 13.34 15.11 -1.50
CA LYS A 343 12.58 15.85 -0.51
C LYS A 343 11.88 14.89 0.46
N THR A 344 11.61 15.34 1.67
CA THR A 344 10.77 14.59 2.62
C THR A 344 9.32 14.53 2.13
N LEU A 345 8.55 13.61 2.66
CA LEU A 345 7.12 13.55 2.34
C LEU A 345 6.38 14.80 2.84
N ASN A 346 6.80 15.37 3.97
CA ASN A 346 6.23 16.63 4.47
C ASN A 346 6.40 17.77 3.49
N ASP A 347 7.60 17.93 2.89
CA ASP A 347 7.86 18.98 1.89
C ASP A 347 6.89 18.88 0.71
N TYR A 348 6.67 17.65 0.21
CA TYR A 348 5.69 17.43 -0.85
C TYR A 348 4.26 17.75 -0.42
N LEU A 349 3.85 17.35 0.78
CA LEU A 349 2.50 17.57 1.29
C LEU A 349 2.19 19.03 1.64
N ASP A 350 3.20 19.85 1.88
CA ASP A 350 3.05 21.29 2.09
C ASP A 350 3.00 22.07 0.77
N GLU A 351 3.63 21.56 -0.31
CA GLU A 351 3.68 22.21 -1.61
C GLU A 351 2.55 21.74 -2.58
N TRP A 352 2.14 20.49 -2.49
CA TRP A 352 1.25 19.84 -3.45
C TRP A 352 -0.18 19.67 -2.92
N ASN A 353 -1.16 19.88 -3.81
CA ASN A 353 -2.50 19.37 -3.53
C ASN A 353 -2.45 17.84 -3.39
N PRO A 354 -3.06 17.25 -2.36
CA PRO A 354 -3.02 15.81 -2.13
C PRO A 354 -3.46 14.97 -3.35
N ASP A 355 -4.53 15.36 -4.04
CA ASP A 355 -5.01 14.64 -5.22
C ASP A 355 -4.05 14.76 -6.41
N SER A 356 -3.37 15.91 -6.58
CA SER A 356 -2.30 16.06 -7.58
C SER A 356 -1.13 15.13 -7.29
N LEU A 357 -0.74 15.00 -6.03
CA LEU A 357 0.33 14.10 -5.61
C LEU A 357 -0.08 12.62 -5.79
N ARG A 358 -1.31 12.25 -5.41
CA ARG A 358 -1.87 10.91 -5.62
C ARG A 358 -1.92 10.55 -7.11
N TYR A 359 -2.34 11.49 -7.98
CA TYR A 359 -2.36 11.31 -9.43
C TYR A 359 -0.96 11.10 -10.00
N ALA A 360 -0.01 11.98 -9.65
CA ALA A 360 1.37 11.88 -10.12
C ALA A 360 2.00 10.52 -9.75
N LEU A 361 1.85 10.08 -8.50
CA LEU A 361 2.31 8.77 -8.05
C LEU A 361 1.54 7.62 -8.72
N GLY A 362 0.21 7.72 -8.82
CA GLY A 362 -0.64 6.72 -9.47
C GLY A 362 -0.28 6.47 -10.93
N SER A 363 0.20 7.51 -11.63
CA SER A 363 0.60 7.43 -13.04
C SER A 363 1.94 6.72 -13.29
N ILE A 364 2.75 6.52 -12.23
CA ILE A 364 4.09 5.93 -12.32
C ILE A 364 4.27 4.73 -11.38
N LEU A 365 3.18 4.14 -10.89
CA LEU A 365 3.27 2.99 -9.98
C LEU A 365 4.22 1.92 -10.52
N PRO A 366 5.17 1.44 -9.71
CA PRO A 366 6.20 0.49 -10.16
C PRO A 366 5.67 -0.96 -10.11
N GLU A 367 4.58 -1.24 -10.82
CA GLU A 367 3.85 -2.50 -10.73
C GLU A 367 4.63 -3.71 -11.27
N GLN A 368 5.39 -3.52 -12.34
CA GLN A 368 6.15 -4.59 -13.01
C GLN A 368 7.65 -4.35 -12.96
N ASN A 369 8.09 -3.10 -13.10
CA ASN A 369 9.48 -2.68 -13.13
C ASN A 369 9.69 -1.48 -12.20
N ASP A 370 10.92 -1.23 -11.81
CA ASP A 370 11.28 0.01 -11.13
C ASP A 370 10.85 1.21 -11.97
N SER A 371 10.33 2.23 -11.32
CA SER A 371 9.90 3.48 -11.96
C SER A 371 10.72 4.64 -11.45
N GLU A 372 11.06 5.56 -12.31
CA GLU A 372 11.74 6.79 -11.92
C GLU A 372 10.75 7.93 -11.74
N ILE A 373 10.93 8.72 -10.69
CA ILE A 373 10.16 9.93 -10.42
C ILE A 373 11.11 11.15 -10.43
N SER A 374 10.69 12.18 -11.13
CA SER A 374 11.30 13.50 -11.03
C SER A 374 10.24 14.56 -10.77
N GLU A 375 10.60 15.60 -10.03
CA GLU A 375 9.69 16.70 -9.73
C GLU A 375 9.18 17.38 -11.02
N ASN A 376 10.05 17.53 -12.02
CA ASN A 376 9.66 18.08 -13.33
C ASN A 376 8.57 17.25 -14.02
N GLU A 377 8.66 15.93 -13.96
CA GLU A 377 7.63 15.05 -14.55
C GLU A 377 6.33 15.12 -13.76
N MET A 378 6.39 15.22 -12.44
CA MET A 378 5.20 15.44 -11.60
C MET A 378 4.51 16.76 -11.93
N ILE A 379 5.29 17.84 -12.06
CA ILE A 379 4.81 19.17 -12.44
C ILE A 379 4.19 19.13 -13.85
N ARG A 380 4.87 18.50 -14.81
CA ARG A 380 4.35 18.35 -16.17
C ARG A 380 2.98 17.63 -16.15
N ARG A 381 2.86 16.52 -15.46
CA ARG A 381 1.59 15.78 -15.36
C ARG A 381 0.48 16.60 -14.70
N ASN A 382 0.80 17.29 -13.61
CA ASN A 382 -0.16 18.19 -13.00
C ASN A 382 -0.63 19.28 -13.97
N ASN A 383 0.30 19.94 -14.67
CA ASN A 383 -0.03 21.08 -15.51
C ASN A 383 -0.73 20.67 -16.81
N GLU A 384 -0.27 19.61 -17.48
CA GLU A 384 -0.79 19.19 -18.79
C GLU A 384 -2.02 18.29 -18.65
N GLU A 385 -1.99 17.33 -17.71
CA GLU A 385 -3.04 16.32 -17.60
C GLU A 385 -4.15 16.77 -16.65
N LEU A 386 -3.82 17.26 -15.43
CA LEU A 386 -4.82 17.67 -14.46
C LEU A 386 -5.35 19.08 -14.70
N VAL A 387 -4.48 20.09 -14.88
CA VAL A 387 -4.94 21.47 -15.08
C VAL A 387 -5.49 21.67 -16.50
N ALA A 388 -4.68 21.37 -17.53
CA ALA A 388 -5.03 21.70 -18.90
C ALA A 388 -6.05 20.75 -19.52
N ALA A 389 -5.94 19.42 -19.29
CA ALA A 389 -6.87 18.46 -19.89
C ALA A 389 -8.12 18.28 -19.05
N TRP A 390 -8.00 17.91 -17.77
CA TRP A 390 -9.16 17.59 -16.92
C TRP A 390 -9.82 18.81 -16.30
N GLY A 391 -9.10 19.66 -15.60
CA GLY A 391 -9.63 20.83 -14.90
C GLY A 391 -10.28 21.83 -15.85
N ASN A 392 -9.62 22.13 -16.98
CA ASN A 392 -10.19 23.02 -18.00
C ASN A 392 -11.43 22.41 -18.68
N LEU A 393 -11.47 21.09 -18.90
CA LEU A 393 -12.64 20.41 -19.43
C LEU A 393 -13.85 20.64 -18.51
N VAL A 394 -13.69 20.34 -17.22
CA VAL A 394 -14.75 20.53 -16.21
C VAL A 394 -15.20 21.99 -16.20
N GLN A 395 -14.27 22.92 -16.02
CA GLN A 395 -14.59 24.33 -15.91
C GLN A 395 -15.27 24.89 -17.18
N ARG A 396 -14.83 24.49 -18.36
CA ARG A 396 -15.39 24.92 -19.64
C ARG A 396 -16.83 24.43 -19.80
N VAL A 397 -17.13 23.16 -19.50
CA VAL A 397 -18.48 22.61 -19.65
C VAL A 397 -19.42 23.22 -18.60
N PHE A 398 -19.01 23.32 -17.35
CA PHE A 398 -19.81 23.93 -16.29
C PHE A 398 -20.12 25.39 -16.58
N SER A 399 -19.11 26.19 -16.97
CA SER A 399 -19.32 27.60 -17.31
C SER A 399 -20.24 27.78 -18.52
N GLN A 400 -20.10 26.96 -19.58
CA GLN A 400 -20.99 27.00 -20.73
C GLN A 400 -22.42 26.66 -20.33
N TYR A 401 -22.59 25.69 -19.43
CA TYR A 401 -23.92 25.30 -18.98
C TYR A 401 -24.58 26.41 -18.14
N ILE A 402 -23.90 26.87 -17.08
CA ILE A 402 -24.40 27.89 -16.15
C ILE A 402 -24.71 29.22 -16.85
N ASN A 403 -23.91 29.61 -17.86
CA ASN A 403 -24.10 30.87 -18.58
C ASN A 403 -25.24 30.84 -19.61
N ASN A 404 -25.72 29.66 -20.01
CA ASN A 404 -26.73 29.54 -21.06
C ASN A 404 -28.05 28.92 -20.60
N PHE A 405 -28.09 28.30 -19.42
CA PHE A 405 -29.26 27.56 -18.93
C PHE A 405 -29.48 27.80 -17.44
N ASP A 406 -30.71 28.12 -17.06
CA ASP A 406 -31.10 28.23 -15.64
C ASP A 406 -31.28 26.86 -14.98
N ASN A 407 -31.71 25.87 -15.77
CA ASN A 407 -31.97 24.49 -15.35
C ASN A 407 -31.60 23.51 -16.43
N LEU A 408 -31.30 22.26 -16.05
CA LEU A 408 -31.16 21.12 -16.97
C LEU A 408 -32.54 20.75 -17.52
N ASP A 409 -32.94 21.40 -18.63
CA ASP A 409 -34.14 21.01 -19.38
C ASP A 409 -33.75 20.07 -20.53
N PHE A 410 -34.28 18.85 -20.50
CA PHE A 410 -33.95 17.76 -21.42
C PHE A 410 -34.92 17.60 -22.60
N ASP A 411 -35.43 18.71 -23.13
CA ASP A 411 -36.22 18.69 -24.39
C ASP A 411 -35.26 18.71 -25.60
N PHE A 412 -34.47 17.61 -25.74
CA PHE A 412 -33.54 17.40 -26.85
C PHE A 412 -33.45 15.92 -27.24
N GLU A 413 -32.95 15.65 -28.43
CA GLU A 413 -32.60 14.31 -28.90
C GLU A 413 -31.09 14.13 -29.02
N LEU A 414 -30.60 12.97 -28.57
CA LEU A 414 -29.22 12.55 -28.75
C LEU A 414 -29.03 11.94 -30.13
N ILE A 415 -28.10 12.48 -30.90
CA ILE A 415 -27.70 11.91 -32.20
C ILE A 415 -26.53 10.93 -32.01
N ASP A 416 -26.10 10.24 -33.06
CA ASP A 416 -25.15 9.15 -32.98
C ASP A 416 -23.80 9.55 -32.33
N VAL A 417 -23.30 10.78 -32.57
CA VAL A 417 -22.04 11.24 -31.97
C VAL A 417 -22.17 11.41 -30.43
N ASP A 418 -23.36 11.80 -29.95
CA ASP A 418 -23.61 11.96 -28.50
C ASP A 418 -23.77 10.59 -27.84
N LYS A 419 -24.50 9.68 -28.47
CA LYS A 419 -24.64 8.30 -28.01
C LYS A 419 -23.29 7.61 -27.96
N ASN A 420 -22.45 7.80 -28.96
CA ASN A 420 -21.11 7.20 -29.03
C ASN A 420 -20.21 7.65 -27.86
N ILE A 421 -20.22 8.93 -27.46
CA ILE A 421 -19.39 9.36 -26.31
C ILE A 421 -19.90 8.78 -24.99
N LEU A 422 -21.23 8.59 -24.82
CA LEU A 422 -21.82 7.94 -23.66
C LEU A 422 -21.53 6.42 -23.62
N ASP A 423 -21.57 5.73 -24.77
CA ASP A 423 -21.19 4.33 -24.87
C ASP A 423 -19.70 4.12 -24.55
N GLN A 424 -18.85 5.07 -24.95
CA GLN A 424 -17.44 5.07 -24.57
C GLN A 424 -17.24 5.27 -23.06
N ALA A 425 -18.11 6.04 -22.37
CA ALA A 425 -18.10 6.15 -20.92
C ALA A 425 -18.36 4.80 -20.25
N ASN A 426 -19.39 4.05 -20.68
CA ASN A 426 -19.67 2.70 -20.18
C ASN A 426 -18.48 1.76 -20.39
N THR A 427 -17.93 1.74 -21.61
CA THR A 427 -16.72 0.94 -21.91
C THR A 427 -15.54 1.32 -21.02
N CYS A 428 -15.41 2.62 -20.69
CA CYS A 428 -14.36 3.10 -19.80
C CYS A 428 -14.55 2.59 -18.37
N PHE A 429 -15.78 2.59 -17.83
CA PHE A 429 -16.08 2.00 -16.51
C PHE A 429 -15.69 0.52 -16.44
N GLU A 430 -16.13 -0.28 -17.43
CA GLU A 430 -15.82 -1.70 -17.47
C GLU A 430 -14.30 -1.96 -17.48
N LYS A 431 -13.57 -1.30 -18.37
CA LYS A 431 -12.10 -1.48 -18.50
C LYS A 431 -11.37 -1.01 -17.26
N THR A 432 -11.74 0.14 -16.71
CA THR A 432 -11.10 0.70 -15.51
C THR A 432 -11.30 -0.23 -14.32
N GLY A 433 -12.53 -0.74 -14.13
CA GLY A 433 -12.85 -1.72 -13.10
C GLY A 433 -12.03 -3.01 -13.24
N GLN A 434 -11.98 -3.59 -14.46
CA GLN A 434 -11.20 -4.79 -14.74
C GLN A 434 -9.69 -4.61 -14.44
N PHE A 435 -9.13 -3.44 -14.73
CA PHE A 435 -7.74 -3.14 -14.39
C PHE A 435 -7.53 -3.02 -12.88
N ILE A 436 -8.44 -2.36 -12.15
CA ILE A 436 -8.33 -2.24 -10.69
C ILE A 436 -8.44 -3.62 -10.02
N GLU A 437 -9.38 -4.46 -10.44
CA GLU A 437 -9.53 -5.84 -9.92
C GLU A 437 -8.26 -6.69 -10.11
N LYS A 438 -7.51 -6.46 -11.20
CA LYS A 438 -6.22 -7.10 -11.46
C LYS A 438 -5.03 -6.41 -10.78
N VAL A 439 -5.28 -5.34 -10.03
CA VAL A 439 -4.25 -4.48 -9.43
C VAL A 439 -3.29 -3.89 -10.49
N GLU A 440 -3.82 -3.55 -11.66
CA GLU A 440 -3.15 -2.83 -12.75
C GLU A 440 -3.58 -1.35 -12.73
N LEU A 441 -3.30 -0.68 -11.62
CA LEU A 441 -3.85 0.64 -11.28
C LEU A 441 -3.35 1.74 -12.21
N LYS A 442 -2.12 1.64 -12.69
CA LYS A 442 -1.56 2.55 -13.71
C LYS A 442 -2.36 2.50 -15.01
N SER A 443 -2.69 1.30 -15.49
CA SER A 443 -3.51 1.10 -16.69
C SER A 443 -4.94 1.62 -16.49
N ALA A 444 -5.50 1.43 -15.30
CA ALA A 444 -6.80 1.99 -14.93
C ALA A 444 -6.81 3.51 -15.03
N LEU A 445 -5.84 4.19 -14.41
CA LEU A 445 -5.73 5.65 -14.45
C LEU A 445 -5.54 6.19 -15.86
N GLN A 446 -4.68 5.56 -16.67
CA GLN A 446 -4.47 5.91 -18.08
C GLN A 446 -5.73 5.76 -18.93
N THR A 447 -6.56 4.74 -18.63
CA THR A 447 -7.83 4.52 -19.32
C THR A 447 -8.77 5.70 -19.10
N VAL A 448 -8.90 6.19 -17.87
CA VAL A 448 -9.75 7.34 -17.55
C VAL A 448 -9.22 8.62 -18.21
N MET A 449 -7.91 8.88 -18.15
CA MET A 449 -7.30 10.06 -18.80
C MET A 449 -7.44 10.02 -20.33
N SER A 450 -7.35 8.85 -20.94
CA SER A 450 -7.60 8.71 -22.38
C SER A 450 -9.05 9.07 -22.73
N PHE A 451 -10.01 8.75 -21.86
CA PHE A 451 -11.41 9.12 -22.04
C PHE A 451 -11.63 10.63 -21.85
N VAL A 452 -10.97 11.27 -20.88
CA VAL A 452 -10.94 12.75 -20.73
C VAL A 452 -10.54 13.43 -22.06
N ASN A 453 -9.49 12.92 -22.71
CA ASN A 453 -9.03 13.46 -24.01
C ASN A 453 -10.08 13.27 -25.12
N LYS A 454 -10.84 12.17 -25.13
CA LYS A 454 -11.93 11.95 -26.08
C LYS A 454 -13.10 12.91 -25.86
N ILE A 455 -13.42 13.23 -24.59
CA ILE A 455 -14.44 14.26 -24.29
C ILE A 455 -13.98 15.64 -24.80
N ASN A 456 -12.71 15.98 -24.61
CA ASN A 456 -12.14 17.22 -25.16
C ASN A 456 -12.23 17.26 -26.70
N ALA A 457 -11.92 16.15 -27.37
CA ALA A 457 -12.05 16.04 -28.84
C ALA A 457 -13.52 16.19 -29.28
N TYR A 458 -14.46 15.51 -28.60
CA TYR A 458 -15.90 15.63 -28.85
C TYR A 458 -16.39 17.08 -28.77
N LEU A 459 -15.97 17.83 -27.74
CA LEU A 459 -16.33 19.24 -27.60
C LEU A 459 -15.72 20.13 -28.70
N ASN A 460 -14.50 19.83 -29.13
CA ASN A 460 -13.86 20.59 -30.21
C ASN A 460 -14.52 20.30 -31.57
N GLU A 461 -14.99 19.07 -31.80
CA GLU A 461 -15.69 18.68 -33.02
C GLU A 461 -17.11 19.25 -33.08
N THR A 462 -17.82 19.19 -31.95
CA THR A 462 -19.23 19.61 -31.88
C THR A 462 -19.43 21.10 -31.60
N GLU A 463 -18.40 21.82 -31.16
CA GLU A 463 -18.36 23.28 -30.91
C GLU A 463 -19.62 23.83 -30.21
N PRO A 464 -20.01 23.35 -29.02
CA PRO A 464 -21.26 23.74 -28.36
C PRO A 464 -21.42 25.25 -28.17
N TRP A 465 -20.33 26.00 -27.97
CA TRP A 465 -20.34 27.46 -27.85
C TRP A 465 -20.78 28.20 -29.12
N LYS A 466 -20.71 27.57 -30.29
CA LYS A 466 -21.26 28.09 -31.54
C LYS A 466 -22.68 27.58 -31.79
N VAL A 467 -22.92 26.31 -31.46
CA VAL A 467 -24.20 25.63 -31.74
C VAL A 467 -25.32 26.21 -30.88
N ILE A 468 -25.12 26.42 -29.59
CA ILE A 468 -26.12 26.98 -28.66
C ILE A 468 -26.74 28.27 -29.19
N LYS A 469 -25.95 29.14 -29.85
CA LYS A 469 -26.43 30.43 -30.40
C LYS A 469 -27.40 30.27 -31.59
N LYS A 470 -27.41 29.11 -32.25
CA LYS A 470 -28.21 28.84 -33.46
C LYS A 470 -29.31 27.82 -33.17
N ASP A 471 -29.01 26.83 -32.39
CA ASP A 471 -29.90 25.71 -32.02
C ASP A 471 -29.64 25.36 -30.55
N ASN A 472 -30.50 25.89 -29.69
CA ASN A 472 -30.38 25.71 -28.25
C ASN A 472 -30.56 24.24 -27.83
N LYS A 473 -31.51 23.51 -28.49
CA LYS A 473 -31.77 22.09 -28.17
C LYS A 473 -30.56 21.23 -28.51
N ARG A 474 -29.96 21.46 -29.69
CA ARG A 474 -28.74 20.73 -30.10
C ARG A 474 -27.56 21.06 -29.19
N GLY A 475 -27.39 22.33 -28.83
CA GLY A 475 -26.37 22.76 -27.88
C GLY A 475 -26.52 22.13 -26.49
N THR A 476 -27.76 22.01 -26.00
CA THR A 476 -28.07 21.34 -24.73
C THR A 476 -27.71 19.86 -24.79
N ALA A 477 -28.06 19.14 -25.91
CA ALA A 477 -27.71 17.73 -26.07
C ALA A 477 -26.18 17.48 -25.98
N ILE A 478 -25.39 18.36 -26.64
CA ILE A 478 -23.92 18.27 -26.60
C ILE A 478 -23.40 18.49 -25.16
N LEU A 479 -23.85 19.55 -24.47
CA LEU A 479 -23.42 19.84 -23.12
C LEU A 479 -23.88 18.78 -22.11
N TYR A 480 -25.09 18.22 -22.27
CA TYR A 480 -25.56 17.10 -21.47
C TYR A 480 -24.64 15.88 -21.59
N SER A 481 -24.30 15.48 -22.83
CA SER A 481 -23.43 14.34 -23.08
C SER A 481 -22.02 14.55 -22.51
N ALA A 482 -21.47 15.78 -22.64
CA ALA A 482 -20.20 16.13 -22.04
C ALA A 482 -20.25 16.13 -20.51
N LEU A 483 -21.30 16.69 -19.90
CA LEU A 483 -21.47 16.74 -18.45
C LEU A 483 -21.64 15.34 -17.85
N THR A 484 -22.45 14.47 -18.49
CA THR A 484 -22.61 13.06 -18.11
C THR A 484 -21.28 12.31 -18.18
N SER A 485 -20.48 12.58 -19.23
CA SER A 485 -19.13 11.99 -19.37
C SER A 485 -18.14 12.51 -18.33
N ILE A 486 -18.22 13.79 -17.93
CA ILE A 486 -17.44 14.38 -16.84
C ILE A 486 -17.81 13.73 -15.51
N ASP A 487 -19.10 13.52 -15.24
CA ASP A 487 -19.54 12.83 -14.03
C ASP A 487 -19.04 11.38 -13.97
N ALA A 488 -19.05 10.70 -15.12
CA ALA A 488 -18.45 9.38 -15.25
C ALA A 488 -16.94 9.40 -14.92
N CYS A 489 -16.18 10.34 -15.48
CA CYS A 489 -14.77 10.51 -15.16
C CYS A 489 -14.55 10.80 -13.66
N ALA A 490 -15.34 11.68 -13.05
CA ALA A 490 -15.25 11.97 -11.62
C ALA A 490 -15.52 10.71 -10.76
N SER A 491 -16.45 9.85 -11.18
CA SER A 491 -16.70 8.56 -10.52
C SER A 491 -15.52 7.61 -10.64
N MET A 492 -14.94 7.47 -11.83
CA MET A 492 -13.77 6.63 -12.07
C MET A 492 -12.48 7.18 -11.44
N PHE A 493 -12.34 8.50 -11.29
CA PHE A 493 -11.23 9.13 -10.57
C PHE A 493 -11.37 9.07 -9.05
N THR A 494 -12.56 8.78 -8.50
CA THR A 494 -12.78 8.77 -7.03
C THR A 494 -11.75 7.91 -6.26
N PRO A 495 -11.34 6.70 -6.71
CA PRO A 495 -10.30 5.94 -6.03
C PRO A 495 -8.93 6.64 -6.04
N PHE A 496 -8.61 7.36 -7.10
CA PHE A 496 -7.31 8.01 -7.32
C PHE A 496 -7.24 9.40 -6.70
N MET A 497 -8.26 10.22 -6.92
CA MET A 497 -8.36 11.64 -6.54
C MET A 497 -9.68 11.92 -5.83
N PRO A 498 -9.86 11.43 -4.58
CA PRO A 498 -11.16 11.43 -3.91
C PRO A 498 -11.73 12.84 -3.66
N SER A 499 -10.88 13.82 -3.30
CA SER A 499 -11.33 15.16 -2.91
C SER A 499 -11.82 15.96 -4.10
N THR A 500 -11.05 16.01 -5.18
CA THR A 500 -11.43 16.75 -6.41
C THR A 500 -12.58 16.07 -7.15
N SER A 501 -12.64 14.73 -7.13
CA SER A 501 -13.79 13.99 -7.66
C SER A 501 -15.07 14.32 -6.89
N GLN A 502 -14.99 14.40 -5.57
CA GLN A 502 -16.15 14.80 -4.75
C GLN A 502 -16.57 16.26 -5.00
N MET A 503 -15.63 17.17 -5.27
CA MET A 503 -15.95 18.54 -5.68
C MET A 503 -16.78 18.57 -6.96
N VAL A 504 -16.38 17.82 -7.99
CA VAL A 504 -17.12 17.71 -9.26
C VAL A 504 -18.52 17.13 -9.02
N LYS A 505 -18.61 16.03 -8.28
CA LYS A 505 -19.90 15.38 -7.97
C LYS A 505 -20.85 16.28 -7.18
N ASN A 506 -20.33 17.05 -6.21
CA ASN A 506 -21.13 17.98 -5.40
C ASN A 506 -21.58 19.21 -6.19
N ALA A 507 -20.87 19.56 -7.26
CA ALA A 507 -21.28 20.65 -8.15
C ALA A 507 -22.40 20.26 -9.10
N ILE A 508 -22.61 18.95 -9.34
CA ILE A 508 -23.78 18.38 -10.02
C ILE A 508 -24.77 17.98 -8.92
N VAL A 509 -25.75 18.84 -8.62
CA VAL A 509 -26.73 18.56 -7.55
C VAL A 509 -27.64 17.41 -7.97
N ARG A 510 -27.43 16.24 -7.37
CA ARG A 510 -28.19 15.03 -7.63
C ARG A 510 -28.46 14.22 -6.36
N ASN A 511 -29.58 13.48 -6.35
CA ASN A 511 -29.98 12.58 -5.26
C ASN A 511 -29.58 11.11 -5.57
N THR A 512 -28.37 10.86 -6.08
CA THR A 512 -27.91 9.49 -6.41
C THR A 512 -26.74 9.08 -5.55
N GLN A 513 -26.70 7.80 -5.18
CA GLN A 513 -25.56 7.21 -4.45
C GLN A 513 -24.31 7.19 -5.36
N ASN A 514 -23.14 7.26 -4.73
CA ASN A 514 -21.84 7.11 -5.40
C ASN A 514 -21.62 5.63 -5.78
N ASN A 515 -22.13 5.21 -6.93
CA ASN A 515 -21.93 3.87 -7.46
C ASN A 515 -20.90 3.88 -8.61
N TRP A 516 -20.35 2.71 -8.89
CA TRP A 516 -19.44 2.50 -10.02
C TRP A 516 -20.23 2.23 -11.31
N GLU A 517 -20.92 3.27 -11.79
CA GLU A 517 -21.77 3.19 -12.97
C GLU A 517 -21.93 4.56 -13.63
N LEU A 518 -22.35 4.57 -14.90
CA LEU A 518 -22.76 5.78 -15.57
C LEU A 518 -24.10 6.25 -15.00
N ASN A 519 -24.10 7.41 -14.38
CA ASN A 519 -25.31 8.01 -13.84
C ASN A 519 -25.92 8.97 -14.85
N GLU A 520 -27.21 8.80 -15.13
CA GLU A 520 -27.96 9.81 -15.88
C GLU A 520 -28.18 11.06 -15.02
N ILE A 521 -27.87 12.20 -15.60
CA ILE A 521 -28.17 13.50 -14.98
C ILE A 521 -29.67 13.75 -15.18
N LYS A 522 -30.41 13.88 -14.07
CA LYS A 522 -31.87 14.04 -14.13
C LYS A 522 -32.27 15.44 -14.59
N LYS A 523 -33.43 15.54 -15.26
CA LYS A 523 -34.09 16.80 -15.57
C LYS A 523 -34.26 17.63 -14.30
N GLY A 524 -33.92 18.91 -14.37
CA GLY A 524 -33.99 19.84 -13.23
C GLY A 524 -32.79 19.78 -12.27
N ALA A 525 -31.76 18.97 -12.57
CA ALA A 525 -30.52 19.02 -11.78
C ALA A 525 -29.87 20.41 -11.88
N GLU A 526 -29.49 20.96 -10.72
CA GLU A 526 -28.80 22.24 -10.64
C GLU A 526 -27.28 22.02 -10.76
N LEU A 527 -26.60 22.93 -11.46
CA LEU A 527 -25.15 23.01 -11.45
C LEU A 527 -24.69 24.16 -10.59
N LYS A 528 -23.77 23.86 -9.68
CA LYS A 528 -23.07 24.88 -8.90
C LYS A 528 -21.79 25.28 -9.60
N ASN A 529 -21.43 26.54 -9.47
CA ASN A 529 -20.13 27.00 -9.96
C ASN A 529 -19.02 26.23 -9.25
N ILE A 530 -18.07 25.73 -10.02
CA ILE A 530 -16.89 25.02 -9.53
C ILE A 530 -15.66 25.86 -9.81
N GLY A 531 -14.85 26.10 -8.78
CA GLY A 531 -13.58 26.79 -8.92
C GLY A 531 -12.52 25.92 -9.65
N HIS A 532 -11.29 26.40 -9.66
CA HIS A 532 -10.18 25.60 -10.19
C HIS A 532 -9.97 24.36 -9.33
N LEU A 533 -10.00 23.17 -9.95
CA LEU A 533 -9.77 21.89 -9.27
C LEU A 533 -8.30 21.73 -8.86
N PHE A 534 -7.39 22.25 -9.67
CA PHE A 534 -5.95 22.09 -9.49
C PHE A 534 -5.24 23.42 -9.67
N LYS A 535 -4.14 23.59 -8.92
CA LYS A 535 -3.24 24.72 -9.07
C LYS A 535 -2.15 24.38 -10.09
N LYS A 536 -1.84 25.31 -10.99
CA LYS A 536 -0.70 25.19 -11.89
C LYS A 536 0.58 25.49 -11.13
N PHE A 537 1.61 24.69 -11.38
CA PHE A 537 2.99 24.99 -10.96
C PHE A 537 3.71 25.79 -12.05
N ASP A 538 4.60 26.69 -11.63
CA ASP A 538 5.42 27.52 -12.51
C ASP A 538 6.57 26.70 -13.17
#